data_1d3c910626c93109b619bea66b13bac0
#
_entry.id   1d3c910626c93109b619bea66b13bac0
#
_cell.length_a   1.000
_cell.length_b   1.000
_cell.length_c   1.000
_cell.angle_alpha   90.00
_cell.angle_beta   90.00
_cell.angle_gamma   90.00
#
_symmetry.space_group_name_H-M   'P 1'
#
loop_
_entity.id
_entity.type
_entity.pdbx_description
1 polymer ?
#
loop_
_entity_poly.entity_id
_entity_poly.type
_entity_poly.pdbx_seq_one_letter_code
_entity_poly.pdbx_strand_id
1 'polypeptide(L)'
;MVCRDKPSEPCVWTNGDGLWIRGAIRALHGSTPSIRAAGARAIAITPETGDSPRNFKRDHRLDLEILSDLDLGVSLSFGLVSVMPAEIKSPLLQRGLDLSAPHGFSFWMLPMPATYVLDQRGIIHRACVGPDSITEATTETVLAALSELDGPQPRP
;
A
#
# COMPACT_ATOMS: atom_id res chain seq x y z
N MET A 1 -12.26 4.42 2.22
CA MET A 1 -12.05 3.91 3.58
C MET A 1 -11.90 2.40 3.48
N VAL A 2 -10.67 1.95 3.40
CA VAL A 2 -10.23 0.64 2.87
C VAL A 2 -10.66 -0.58 3.71
N CYS A 3 -10.87 -0.43 5.00
CA CYS A 3 -11.22 -1.55 5.90
C CYS A 3 -12.67 -1.51 6.43
N ARG A 4 -13.55 -0.65 5.87
CA ARG A 4 -14.93 -0.49 6.38
C ARG A 4 -15.89 -1.63 6.10
N ASP A 5 -15.64 -2.44 5.07
CA ASP A 5 -16.61 -3.45 4.64
C ASP A 5 -16.53 -4.78 5.41
N LYS A 6 -15.48 -4.96 6.23
CA LYS A 6 -15.38 -6.06 7.20
C LYS A 6 -14.68 -5.59 8.47
N PRO A 7 -15.39 -4.93 9.40
CA PRO A 7 -14.78 -4.37 10.62
C PRO A 7 -14.36 -5.43 11.66
N SER A 8 -14.33 -6.71 11.32
CA SER A 8 -14.05 -7.81 12.25
C SER A 8 -12.61 -8.34 12.21
N GLU A 9 -11.77 -7.85 11.31
CA GLU A 9 -10.40 -8.38 11.14
C GLU A 9 -9.38 -7.25 11.06
N PRO A 10 -8.21 -7.37 11.71
CA PRO A 10 -7.07 -6.49 11.50
C PRO A 10 -6.63 -6.48 10.04
N CYS A 11 -6.00 -5.40 9.60
CA CYS A 11 -5.61 -5.23 8.22
C CYS A 11 -4.17 -4.74 8.10
N VAL A 12 -3.41 -5.39 7.22
CA VAL A 12 -2.12 -4.90 6.74
C VAL A 12 -2.32 -4.38 5.32
N TRP A 13 -2.06 -3.10 5.08
CA TRP A 13 -2.13 -2.59 3.73
C TRP A 13 -0.88 -1.81 3.33
N THR A 14 -0.51 -1.91 2.06
CA THR A 14 0.59 -1.19 1.46
C THR A 14 0.10 -0.31 0.32
N ASN A 15 0.69 0.85 0.17
CA ASN A 15 0.40 1.82 -0.88
C ASN A 15 1.68 2.24 -1.59
N GLY A 16 1.54 2.63 -2.84
CA GLY A 16 2.65 3.16 -3.63
C GLY A 16 2.38 3.10 -5.13
N ASP A 17 3.38 3.47 -5.91
CA ASP A 17 3.32 3.61 -7.35
C ASP A 17 4.38 2.80 -8.10
N GLY A 18 4.07 2.41 -9.32
CA GLY A 18 4.99 1.82 -10.29
C GLY A 18 5.80 0.63 -9.78
N LEU A 19 7.12 0.69 -9.94
CA LEU A 19 8.03 -0.38 -9.52
C LEU A 19 8.05 -0.59 -8.00
N TRP A 20 7.83 0.49 -7.22
CA TRP A 20 7.82 0.43 -5.77
C TRP A 20 6.67 -0.42 -5.25
N ILE A 21 5.46 -0.15 -5.71
CA ILE A 21 4.29 -0.92 -5.25
C ILE A 21 4.40 -2.38 -5.66
N ARG A 22 4.94 -2.69 -6.84
CA ARG A 22 5.13 -4.07 -7.30
C ARG A 22 6.09 -4.85 -6.41
N GLY A 23 7.17 -4.22 -5.93
CA GLY A 23 8.08 -4.77 -4.93
C GLY A 23 7.39 -5.02 -3.60
N ALA A 24 6.67 -4.00 -3.09
CA ALA A 24 5.92 -4.08 -1.84
C ALA A 24 4.81 -5.14 -1.88
N ILE A 25 4.07 -5.23 -2.99
CA ILE A 25 3.04 -6.27 -3.19
C ILE A 25 3.64 -7.67 -3.14
N ARG A 26 4.80 -7.89 -3.77
CA ARG A 26 5.46 -9.20 -3.73
C ARG A 26 5.94 -9.56 -2.32
N ALA A 27 6.52 -8.60 -1.61
CA ALA A 27 6.95 -8.78 -0.21
C ALA A 27 5.74 -9.11 0.68
N LEU A 28 4.65 -8.33 0.56
CA LEU A 28 3.42 -8.56 1.29
C LEU A 28 2.76 -9.90 0.92
N HIS A 29 2.80 -10.30 -0.36
CA HIS A 29 2.30 -11.59 -0.81
C HIS A 29 3.04 -12.74 -0.13
N GLY A 30 4.36 -12.68 -0.03
CA GLY A 30 5.15 -13.67 0.69
C GLY A 30 4.76 -13.81 2.16
N SER A 31 4.30 -12.72 2.77
CA SER A 31 3.84 -12.67 4.17
C SER A 31 2.35 -13.03 4.36
N THR A 32 1.58 -13.10 3.28
CA THR A 32 0.11 -13.30 3.34
C THR A 32 -0.31 -14.54 4.13
N PRO A 33 0.34 -15.72 3.99
CA PRO A 33 -0.04 -16.90 4.79
C PRO A 33 0.12 -16.65 6.29
N SER A 34 1.20 -16.00 6.71
CA SER A 34 1.46 -15.68 8.12
C SER A 34 0.51 -14.60 8.64
N ILE A 35 0.21 -13.58 7.83
CA ILE A 35 -0.77 -12.53 8.16
C ILE A 35 -2.17 -13.14 8.36
N ARG A 36 -2.57 -14.06 7.49
CA ARG A 36 -3.86 -14.79 7.63
C ARG A 36 -3.89 -15.68 8.86
N ALA A 37 -2.78 -16.38 9.15
CA ALA A 37 -2.67 -17.20 10.36
C ALA A 37 -2.80 -16.36 11.65
N ALA A 38 -2.41 -15.08 11.60
CA ALA A 38 -2.61 -14.09 12.65
C ALA A 38 -4.01 -13.44 12.61
N GLY A 39 -4.98 -13.98 11.85
CA GLY A 39 -6.34 -13.46 11.78
C GLY A 39 -6.49 -12.11 11.07
N ALA A 40 -5.52 -11.71 10.24
CA ALA A 40 -5.51 -10.42 9.57
C ALA A 40 -5.59 -10.56 8.04
N ARG A 41 -5.95 -9.47 7.36
CA ARG A 41 -6.01 -9.38 5.90
C ARG A 41 -4.82 -8.59 5.36
N ALA A 42 -4.35 -8.97 4.16
CA ALA A 42 -3.35 -8.25 3.39
C ALA A 42 -4.00 -7.57 2.18
N ILE A 43 -3.80 -6.26 2.02
CA ILE A 43 -4.37 -5.44 0.93
C ILE A 43 -3.26 -4.59 0.33
N ALA A 44 -3.21 -4.50 -0.99
CA ALA A 44 -2.38 -3.53 -1.70
C ALA A 44 -3.27 -2.45 -2.34
N ILE A 45 -2.80 -1.21 -2.33
CA ILE A 45 -3.49 -0.07 -2.92
C ILE A 45 -2.56 0.57 -3.93
N THR A 46 -3.05 0.82 -5.14
CA THR A 46 -2.27 1.41 -6.23
C THR A 46 -3.11 2.41 -7.01
N PRO A 47 -2.53 3.53 -7.48
CA PRO A 47 -3.21 4.44 -8.39
C PRO A 47 -3.33 3.90 -9.82
N GLU A 48 -2.71 2.75 -10.13
CA GLU A 48 -2.75 2.17 -11.48
C GLU A 48 -4.20 1.89 -11.91
N THR A 49 -4.50 2.20 -13.17
CA THR A 49 -5.83 2.10 -13.77
C THR A 49 -5.97 0.91 -14.74
N GLY A 50 -7.19 0.65 -15.16
CA GLY A 50 -7.49 -0.38 -16.16
C GLY A 50 -7.20 -1.79 -15.69
N ASP A 51 -6.66 -2.61 -16.58
CA ASP A 51 -6.38 -4.03 -16.31
C ASP A 51 -4.99 -4.28 -15.67
N SER A 52 -4.17 -3.23 -15.48
CA SER A 52 -2.80 -3.37 -14.95
C SER A 52 -2.75 -4.10 -13.61
N PRO A 53 -3.53 -3.73 -12.58
CA PRO A 53 -3.52 -4.43 -11.30
C PRO A 53 -4.01 -5.89 -11.39
N ARG A 54 -5.03 -6.14 -12.22
CA ARG A 54 -5.57 -7.48 -12.42
C ARG A 54 -4.59 -8.38 -13.14
N ASN A 55 -3.95 -7.88 -14.21
CA ASN A 55 -2.93 -8.60 -14.95
C ASN A 55 -1.74 -8.92 -14.04
N PHE A 56 -1.27 -7.94 -13.28
CA PHE A 56 -0.18 -8.14 -12.34
C PHE A 56 -0.52 -9.22 -11.30
N LYS A 57 -1.72 -9.18 -10.72
CA LYS A 57 -2.20 -10.21 -9.79
C LYS A 57 -2.20 -11.60 -10.41
N ARG A 58 -2.75 -11.73 -11.63
CA ARG A 58 -2.85 -13.00 -12.35
C ARG A 58 -1.47 -13.54 -12.73
N ASP A 59 -0.62 -12.70 -13.33
CA ASP A 59 0.67 -13.12 -13.90
C ASP A 59 1.66 -13.53 -12.80
N HIS A 60 1.52 -12.98 -11.61
CA HIS A 60 2.33 -13.33 -10.43
C HIS A 60 1.62 -14.25 -9.44
N ARG A 61 0.40 -14.73 -9.75
CA ARG A 61 -0.41 -15.62 -8.89
C ARG A 61 -0.54 -15.11 -7.46
N LEU A 62 -0.79 -13.79 -7.31
CA LEU A 62 -0.83 -13.16 -6.01
C LEU A 62 -2.13 -13.50 -5.26
N ASP A 63 -1.98 -13.93 -4.01
CA ASP A 63 -3.10 -14.26 -3.12
C ASP A 63 -3.33 -13.16 -2.07
N LEU A 64 -3.52 -11.94 -2.55
CA LEU A 64 -3.93 -10.78 -1.75
C LEU A 64 -4.87 -9.89 -2.57
N GLU A 65 -5.58 -9.02 -1.90
CA GLU A 65 -6.47 -8.05 -2.53
C GLU A 65 -5.65 -6.87 -3.07
N ILE A 66 -5.93 -6.46 -4.31
CA ILE A 66 -5.33 -5.25 -4.91
C ILE A 66 -6.47 -4.31 -5.29
N LEU A 67 -6.46 -3.13 -4.71
CA LEU A 67 -7.46 -2.07 -4.92
C LEU A 67 -6.84 -0.91 -5.70
N SER A 68 -7.64 -0.30 -6.57
CA SER A 68 -7.24 0.88 -7.32
C SER A 68 -7.73 2.16 -6.63
N ASP A 69 -6.80 3.06 -6.33
CA ASP A 69 -7.04 4.41 -5.78
C ASP A 69 -7.10 5.42 -6.92
N LEU A 70 -8.17 5.33 -7.74
CA LEU A 70 -8.30 6.00 -9.03
C LEU A 70 -8.23 7.53 -8.97
N ASP A 71 -8.63 8.13 -7.86
CA ASP A 71 -8.66 9.57 -7.62
C ASP A 71 -7.64 10.02 -6.57
N LEU A 72 -6.75 9.10 -6.16
CA LEU A 72 -5.82 9.29 -5.03
C LEU A 72 -6.53 9.63 -3.71
N GLY A 73 -7.83 9.35 -3.60
CA GLY A 73 -8.62 9.72 -2.43
C GLY A 73 -8.14 9.06 -1.14
N VAL A 74 -7.73 7.80 -1.20
CA VAL A 74 -7.12 7.10 -0.08
C VAL A 74 -5.76 7.70 0.24
N SER A 75 -4.90 7.84 -0.76
CA SER A 75 -3.55 8.41 -0.59
C SER A 75 -3.60 9.83 -0.03
N LEU A 76 -4.53 10.67 -0.49
CA LEU A 76 -4.75 12.03 0.03
C LEU A 76 -5.23 12.02 1.49
N SER A 77 -6.16 11.14 1.85
CA SER A 77 -6.69 11.07 3.21
C SER A 77 -5.66 10.63 4.25
N PHE A 78 -4.60 9.92 3.81
CA PHE A 78 -3.47 9.53 4.65
C PHE A 78 -2.26 10.48 4.52
N GLY A 79 -2.37 11.58 3.75
CA GLY A 79 -1.27 12.51 3.54
C GLY A 79 -0.10 11.94 2.74
N LEU A 80 -0.36 10.92 1.91
CA LEU A 80 0.67 10.17 1.17
C LEU A 80 0.91 10.69 -0.24
N VAL A 81 0.35 11.83 -0.62
CA VAL A 81 0.52 12.37 -1.97
C VAL A 81 1.65 13.39 -2.01
N SER A 82 2.60 13.16 -2.91
CA SER A 82 3.69 14.08 -3.21
C SER A 82 3.54 14.63 -4.63
N VAL A 83 3.73 15.94 -4.77
CA VAL A 83 3.81 16.60 -6.08
C VAL A 83 5.26 16.58 -6.53
N MET A 84 5.53 16.00 -7.70
CA MET A 84 6.89 15.92 -8.21
C MET A 84 7.39 17.27 -8.70
N PRO A 85 8.54 17.76 -8.20
CA PRO A 85 9.13 19.02 -8.65
C PRO A 85 9.47 18.98 -10.15
N ALA A 86 9.42 20.15 -10.80
CA ALA A 86 9.71 20.29 -12.23
C ALA A 86 11.14 19.85 -12.57
N GLU A 87 12.08 20.06 -11.64
CA GLU A 87 13.49 19.70 -11.76
C GLU A 87 13.70 18.19 -11.92
N ILE A 88 12.80 17.38 -11.34
CA ILE A 88 12.82 15.91 -11.46
C ILE A 88 11.98 15.47 -12.66
N LYS A 89 10.82 16.10 -12.85
CA LYS A 89 9.88 15.78 -13.93
C LYS A 89 10.52 15.95 -15.31
N SER A 90 11.20 17.09 -15.56
CA SER A 90 11.74 17.41 -16.89
C SER A 90 12.75 16.39 -17.39
N PRO A 91 13.77 15.97 -16.62
CA PRO A 91 14.72 14.94 -17.04
C PRO A 91 14.08 13.57 -17.28
N LEU A 92 13.03 13.22 -16.54
CA LEU A 92 12.31 11.94 -16.73
C LEU A 92 11.55 11.95 -18.05
N LEU A 93 10.83 13.03 -18.34
CA LEU A 93 10.10 13.17 -19.62
C LEU A 93 11.06 13.17 -20.83
N GLN A 94 12.23 13.82 -20.73
CA GLN A 94 13.25 13.79 -21.78
C GLN A 94 13.77 12.37 -22.07
N ARG A 95 13.72 11.48 -21.09
CA ARG A 95 14.07 10.06 -21.22
C ARG A 95 12.88 9.18 -21.62
N GLY A 96 11.72 9.77 -21.94
CA GLY A 96 10.49 9.06 -22.31
C GLY A 96 9.78 8.40 -21.12
N LEU A 97 10.11 8.79 -19.88
CA LEU A 97 9.49 8.27 -18.66
C LEU A 97 8.40 9.23 -18.19
N ASP A 98 7.16 8.93 -18.51
CA ASP A 98 6.00 9.64 -18.01
C ASP A 98 5.35 8.84 -16.87
N LEU A 99 5.60 9.26 -15.60
CA LEU A 99 5.07 8.58 -14.43
C LEU A 99 3.58 8.90 -14.18
N SER A 100 3.00 9.87 -14.88
CA SER A 100 1.56 10.18 -14.76
C SER A 100 0.69 9.29 -15.66
N ALA A 101 1.25 8.77 -16.75
CA ALA A 101 0.51 7.99 -17.74
C ALA A 101 -0.19 6.73 -17.18
N PRO A 102 0.44 5.94 -16.28
CA PRO A 102 -0.20 4.75 -15.70
C PRO A 102 -1.42 5.04 -14.83
N HIS A 103 -1.56 6.28 -14.36
CA HIS A 103 -2.64 6.70 -13.45
C HIS A 103 -3.82 7.37 -14.16
N GLY A 104 -3.66 7.68 -15.45
CA GLY A 104 -4.67 8.44 -16.20
C GLY A 104 -4.79 9.90 -15.78
N PHE A 105 -3.84 10.44 -15.03
CA PHE A 105 -3.81 11.85 -14.61
C PHE A 105 -2.87 12.67 -15.51
N SER A 106 -3.22 13.94 -15.70
CA SER A 106 -2.34 14.89 -16.40
C SER A 106 -1.32 15.58 -15.49
N PHE A 107 -1.35 15.32 -14.20
CA PHE A 107 -0.47 15.94 -13.20
C PHE A 107 0.39 14.88 -12.49
N TRP A 108 1.59 15.31 -12.13
CA TRP A 108 2.59 14.47 -11.50
C TRP A 108 2.43 14.45 -9.98
N MET A 109 1.33 13.87 -9.54
CA MET A 109 1.09 13.55 -8.14
C MET A 109 1.28 12.06 -7.96
N LEU A 110 2.21 11.68 -7.11
CA LEU A 110 2.56 10.28 -6.86
C LEU A 110 2.30 9.94 -5.39
N PRO A 111 1.71 8.77 -5.12
CA PRO A 111 1.58 8.31 -3.76
C PRO A 111 2.95 7.96 -3.17
N MET A 112 3.22 8.45 -1.97
CA MET A 112 4.37 8.06 -1.17
C MET A 112 4.22 6.59 -0.78
N PRO A 113 5.26 5.76 -0.94
CA PRO A 113 5.20 4.39 -0.45
C PRO A 113 4.92 4.33 1.04
N ALA A 114 4.01 3.46 1.43
CA ALA A 114 3.65 3.28 2.84
C ALA A 114 3.13 1.87 3.09
N THR A 115 3.36 1.36 4.31
CA THR A 115 2.74 0.14 4.82
C THR A 115 2.21 0.40 6.22
N TYR A 116 0.96 0.01 6.45
CA TYR A 116 0.27 0.21 7.71
C TYR A 116 -0.27 -1.11 8.26
N VAL A 117 -0.26 -1.22 9.58
CA VAL A 117 -0.99 -2.25 10.33
C VAL A 117 -2.09 -1.56 11.11
N LEU A 118 -3.34 -1.97 10.87
CA LEU A 118 -4.53 -1.40 11.49
C LEU A 118 -5.29 -2.47 12.25
N ASP A 119 -5.92 -2.06 13.35
CA ASP A 119 -6.86 -2.92 14.06
C ASP A 119 -8.23 -2.98 13.32
N GLN A 120 -9.13 -3.82 13.83
CA GLN A 120 -10.49 -3.98 13.31
C GLN A 120 -11.34 -2.70 13.40
N ARG A 121 -10.94 -1.68 14.17
CA ARG A 121 -11.60 -0.37 14.25
C ARG A 121 -11.02 0.63 13.25
N GLY A 122 -9.95 0.25 12.52
CA GLY A 122 -9.24 1.10 11.58
C GLY A 122 -8.22 2.04 12.24
N ILE A 123 -7.82 1.74 13.48
CA ILE A 123 -6.77 2.50 14.17
C ILE A 123 -5.41 1.98 13.72
N ILE A 124 -4.52 2.89 13.35
CA ILE A 124 -3.16 2.56 12.93
C ILE A 124 -2.32 2.25 14.17
N HIS A 125 -1.75 1.06 14.22
CA HIS A 125 -0.81 0.62 15.25
C HIS A 125 0.64 0.67 14.78
N ARG A 126 0.87 0.46 13.48
CA ARG A 126 2.19 0.58 12.87
C ARG A 126 2.09 1.34 11.56
N ALA A 127 3.03 2.26 11.32
CA ALA A 127 3.18 2.98 10.08
C ALA A 127 4.66 2.96 9.64
N CYS A 128 4.91 2.49 8.43
CA CYS A 128 6.19 2.60 7.74
C CYS A 128 5.92 3.45 6.50
N VAL A 129 6.43 4.67 6.45
CA VAL A 129 6.12 5.66 5.39
C VAL A 129 7.41 6.18 4.78
N GLY A 130 7.43 6.26 3.47
CA GLY A 130 8.56 6.80 2.71
C GLY A 130 9.30 5.75 1.89
N PRO A 131 10.43 6.15 1.27
CA PRO A 131 11.18 5.27 0.36
C PRO A 131 11.65 3.97 1.00
N ASP A 132 11.92 3.97 2.30
CA ASP A 132 12.42 2.81 3.04
C ASP A 132 11.29 1.93 3.61
N SER A 133 10.03 2.29 3.38
CA SER A 133 8.87 1.57 3.93
C SER A 133 8.84 0.09 3.56
N ILE A 134 9.36 -0.31 2.39
CA ILE A 134 9.43 -1.71 1.97
C ILE A 134 10.43 -2.51 2.81
N THR A 135 11.57 -1.91 3.16
CA THR A 135 12.61 -2.54 3.98
C THR A 135 12.27 -2.53 5.47
N GLU A 136 11.49 -1.55 5.92
CA GLU A 136 11.02 -1.45 7.30
C GLU A 136 9.82 -2.35 7.60
N ALA A 137 8.91 -2.51 6.63
CA ALA A 137 7.73 -3.36 6.73
C ALA A 137 8.04 -4.83 6.42
N THR A 138 9.04 -5.40 7.11
CA THR A 138 9.35 -6.82 6.98
C THR A 138 8.23 -7.69 7.53
N THR A 139 8.20 -8.97 7.12
CA THR A 139 7.23 -9.94 7.69
C THR A 139 7.27 -9.95 9.22
N GLU A 140 8.46 -9.88 9.80
CA GLU A 140 8.66 -9.91 11.25
C GLU A 140 8.06 -8.67 11.93
N THR A 141 8.33 -7.47 11.39
CA THR A 141 7.79 -6.22 11.96
C THR A 141 6.27 -6.13 11.82
N VAL A 142 5.72 -6.65 10.73
CA VAL A 142 4.27 -6.71 10.52
C VAL A 142 3.61 -7.69 11.48
N LEU A 143 4.16 -8.90 11.64
CA LEU A 143 3.62 -9.92 12.55
C LEU A 143 3.76 -9.50 14.03
N ALA A 144 4.87 -8.85 14.40
CA ALA A 144 5.04 -8.27 15.72
C ALA A 144 3.92 -7.25 16.03
N ALA A 145 3.67 -6.32 15.10
CA ALA A 145 2.60 -5.35 15.26
C ALA A 145 1.20 -5.99 15.33
N LEU A 146 0.95 -7.06 14.57
CA LEU A 146 -0.32 -7.81 14.65
C LEU A 146 -0.47 -8.51 16.01
N SER A 147 0.60 -9.11 16.55
CA SER A 147 0.55 -9.78 17.85
C SER A 147 0.28 -8.81 19.00
N GLU A 148 0.66 -7.54 18.88
CA GLU A 148 0.34 -6.49 19.85
C GLU A 148 -1.15 -6.14 19.87
N LEU A 149 -1.88 -6.40 18.77
CA LEU A 149 -3.32 -6.16 18.67
C LEU A 149 -4.15 -7.16 19.51
N ASP A 150 -3.63 -8.39 19.70
CA ASP A 150 -4.28 -9.44 20.47
C ASP A 150 -4.06 -9.28 22.00
N GLY A 151 -3.18 -8.36 22.40
CA GLY A 151 -2.92 -8.04 23.80
C GLY A 151 -4.01 -7.21 24.48
N PRO A 152 -4.04 -7.15 25.82
CA PRO A 152 -4.99 -6.30 26.55
C PRO A 152 -4.76 -4.84 26.17
N GLN A 153 -5.69 -4.29 25.41
CA GLN A 153 -5.67 -2.87 25.00
C GLN A 153 -5.77 -1.98 26.24
N PRO A 154 -4.91 -0.95 26.39
CA PRO A 154 -5.12 0.06 27.42
C PRO A 154 -6.50 0.71 27.21
N ARG A 155 -7.35 0.65 28.21
CA ARG A 155 -8.64 1.35 28.17
C ARG A 155 -8.36 2.86 28.18
N PRO A 156 -9.11 3.65 27.39
CA PRO A 156 -9.00 5.11 27.39
C PRO A 156 -9.31 5.71 28.76
#